data_8d37bac2142eca240ed08cd42cffaa03
#
_entry.id   8d37bac2142eca240ed08cd42cffaa03
#
_cell.length_a   1.000
_cell.length_b   1.000
_cell.length_c   1.000
_cell.angle_alpha   90.00
_cell.angle_beta   90.00
_cell.angle_gamma   90.00
#
_symmetry.space_group_name_H-M   'P 1'
#
loop_
_entity.id
_entity.type
_entity.pdbx_description
1 polymer ?
#
loop_
_entity_poly.entity_id
_entity_poly.type
_entity_poly.pdbx_seq_one_letter_code
_entity_poly.pdbx_strand_id
1 'polypeptide(L)'
;SNKLIVDVARDGYLYHDTYEKGIPTTELVDGMLPKTKLKEKRTGTTVTLYPDDTIFETVKFKADAIKQRIKETAYLNPNLTITFQNKRDGDEPIVFHQPGGLAAFVEDISQGLTHTSPVVAISGEKDGIAADIVFLMTEDGEENIIGFTNNITNPEGGTHVTGFKSAFAKLINNYARNELGTLKEKDSNLTGADIRSGMQAIISVKHPDPQFEGQTKTKLSNTDVSKAVDDIVKEQLTVYFDRNYDVLKDIVDRAVA
;
A
#
# COMPACT_ATOMS: atom_id res chain seq x y z
N SER A 1 13.27 21.63 -7.06
CA SER A 1 14.50 21.08 -7.70
C SER A 1 15.36 22.21 -8.22
N ASN A 2 16.67 22.07 -8.17
CA ASN A 2 17.59 23.00 -8.80
C ASN A 2 17.45 22.88 -10.33
N LYS A 3 17.43 21.64 -10.83
CA LYS A 3 17.24 21.35 -12.24
C LYS A 3 16.35 20.10 -12.42
N LEU A 4 15.48 20.14 -13.42
CA LEU A 4 14.67 19.00 -13.88
C LEU A 4 14.84 18.87 -15.39
N ILE A 5 15.07 17.64 -15.87
CA ILE A 5 15.14 17.31 -17.30
C ILE A 5 14.09 16.24 -17.56
N VAL A 6 13.30 16.41 -18.61
CA VAL A 6 12.28 15.46 -19.02
C VAL A 6 12.51 15.10 -20.49
N ASP A 7 12.76 13.82 -20.74
CA ASP A 7 12.90 13.27 -22.08
C ASP A 7 11.76 12.30 -22.35
N VAL A 8 10.96 12.53 -23.38
CA VAL A 8 9.80 11.71 -23.74
C VAL A 8 10.02 11.11 -25.13
N ALA A 9 10.13 9.79 -25.19
CA ALA A 9 10.16 9.03 -26.42
C ALA A 9 8.73 8.67 -26.84
N ARG A 10 8.25 9.22 -27.96
CA ARG A 10 6.90 9.00 -28.47
C ARG A 10 6.85 9.23 -29.98
N ASP A 11 6.01 8.50 -30.67
CA ASP A 11 5.73 8.65 -32.11
C ASP A 11 6.98 8.70 -33.01
N GLY A 12 8.06 7.99 -32.60
CA GLY A 12 9.33 7.94 -33.34
C GLY A 12 10.26 9.13 -33.08
N TYR A 13 9.94 9.98 -32.11
CA TYR A 13 10.77 11.11 -31.72
C TYR A 13 11.08 11.10 -30.22
N LEU A 14 12.20 11.74 -29.86
CA LEU A 14 12.57 12.10 -28.50
C LEU A 14 12.33 13.60 -28.32
N TYR A 15 11.40 13.94 -27.42
CA TYR A 15 11.12 15.32 -27.02
C TYR A 15 11.93 15.62 -25.76
N HIS A 16 12.50 16.82 -25.70
CA HIS A 16 13.37 17.26 -24.61
C HIS A 16 12.83 18.53 -23.97
N ASP A 17 12.74 18.56 -22.65
CA ASP A 17 12.34 19.73 -21.89
C ASP A 17 13.17 19.88 -20.61
N THR A 18 13.46 21.11 -20.23
CA THR A 18 14.28 21.44 -19.06
C THR A 18 13.69 22.59 -18.24
N TYR A 19 13.91 22.47 -16.94
CA TYR A 19 13.43 23.46 -15.97
C TYR A 19 14.54 23.76 -14.96
N GLU A 20 14.65 25.03 -14.56
CA GLU A 20 15.50 25.47 -13.45
C GLU A 20 14.63 26.15 -12.40
N LYS A 21 14.66 25.63 -11.17
CA LYS A 21 13.84 26.12 -10.03
C LYS A 21 12.34 26.26 -10.37
N GLY A 22 11.83 25.35 -11.19
CA GLY A 22 10.43 25.31 -11.64
C GLY A 22 10.11 26.20 -12.86
N ILE A 23 11.08 26.92 -13.40
CA ILE A 23 10.91 27.77 -14.58
C ILE A 23 11.38 27.00 -15.83
N PRO A 24 10.54 26.90 -16.90
CA PRO A 24 10.98 26.31 -18.17
C PRO A 24 12.18 27.06 -18.75
N THR A 25 13.20 26.30 -19.19
CA THR A 25 14.43 26.86 -19.78
C THR A 25 14.66 26.37 -21.20
N THR A 26 13.80 25.47 -21.70
CA THR A 26 13.88 24.96 -23.07
C THR A 26 13.42 26.02 -24.06
N GLU A 27 14.26 26.33 -25.06
CA GLU A 27 13.85 27.16 -26.20
C GLU A 27 12.92 26.35 -27.10
N LEU A 28 11.75 26.90 -27.41
CA LEU A 28 10.79 26.28 -28.30
C LEU A 28 11.20 26.51 -29.77
N VAL A 29 11.03 25.48 -30.59
CA VAL A 29 11.20 25.56 -32.05
C VAL A 29 9.81 25.60 -32.69
N ASP A 30 9.48 26.69 -33.34
CA ASP A 30 8.14 26.94 -33.93
C ASP A 30 7.00 26.74 -32.91
N GLY A 31 7.21 27.14 -31.64
CA GLY A 31 6.23 27.02 -30.56
C GLY A 31 6.11 25.60 -29.98
N MET A 32 6.95 24.66 -30.37
CA MET A 32 6.96 23.28 -29.93
C MET A 32 8.28 22.94 -29.23
N LEU A 33 8.24 21.91 -28.35
CA LEU A 33 9.45 21.36 -27.77
C LEU A 33 10.40 20.81 -28.84
N PRO A 34 11.71 21.00 -28.68
CA PRO A 34 12.70 20.40 -29.58
C PRO A 34 12.56 18.87 -29.57
N LYS A 35 12.67 18.28 -30.76
CA LYS A 35 12.55 16.83 -30.94
C LYS A 35 13.64 16.30 -31.86
N THR A 36 14.12 15.09 -31.51
CA THR A 36 15.09 14.35 -32.32
C THR A 36 14.45 13.04 -32.78
N LYS A 37 14.64 12.69 -34.08
CA LYS A 37 14.13 11.43 -34.62
C LYS A 37 14.87 10.24 -33.98
N LEU A 38 14.12 9.30 -33.45
CA LEU A 38 14.69 8.07 -32.91
C LEU A 38 15.10 7.13 -33.99
N LYS A 39 16.25 6.42 -33.82
CA LYS A 39 16.71 5.35 -34.72
C LYS A 39 15.78 4.15 -34.66
N GLU A 40 15.28 3.82 -33.49
CA GLU A 40 14.34 2.74 -33.24
C GLU A 40 13.05 3.29 -32.55
N LYS A 41 11.90 2.80 -33.00
CA LYS A 41 10.63 3.19 -32.38
C LYS A 41 10.55 2.62 -30.97
N ARG A 42 10.47 3.49 -29.99
CA ARG A 42 10.24 3.16 -28.58
C ARG A 42 9.35 4.21 -27.94
N THR A 43 8.75 3.86 -26.83
CA THR A 43 8.00 4.78 -25.95
C THR A 43 8.63 4.77 -24.56
N GLY A 44 8.51 5.86 -23.86
CA GLY A 44 8.99 5.96 -22.48
C GLY A 44 9.31 7.39 -22.09
N THR A 45 9.44 7.61 -20.79
CA THR A 45 9.80 8.89 -20.20
C THR A 45 11.00 8.73 -19.31
N THR A 46 11.99 9.61 -19.45
CA THR A 46 13.12 9.73 -18.53
C THR A 46 13.00 11.07 -17.81
N VAL A 47 13.02 11.02 -16.48
CA VAL A 47 13.03 12.23 -15.64
C VAL A 47 14.35 12.25 -14.86
N THR A 48 15.11 13.33 -15.03
CA THR A 48 16.34 13.58 -14.28
C THR A 48 16.13 14.73 -13.32
N LEU A 49 16.32 14.49 -12.04
CA LEU A 49 16.09 15.44 -10.97
C LEU A 49 17.38 15.78 -10.25
N TYR A 50 17.66 17.05 -10.10
CA TYR A 50 18.72 17.59 -9.23
C TYR A 50 18.07 18.30 -8.05
N PRO A 51 18.16 17.77 -6.82
CA PRO A 51 17.64 18.44 -5.62
C PRO A 51 18.30 19.81 -5.42
N ASP A 52 17.56 20.73 -4.81
CA ASP A 52 18.03 22.08 -4.53
C ASP A 52 18.61 22.14 -3.11
N ASP A 53 19.92 22.38 -2.99
CA ASP A 53 20.64 22.46 -1.72
C ASP A 53 20.33 23.76 -0.94
N THR A 54 19.65 24.70 -1.57
CA THR A 54 19.15 25.89 -0.86
C THR A 54 17.82 25.63 -0.14
N ILE A 55 17.15 24.51 -0.44
CA ILE A 55 15.87 24.11 0.15
C ILE A 55 16.04 22.90 1.08
N PHE A 56 16.86 21.91 0.67
CA PHE A 56 17.07 20.68 1.43
C PHE A 56 18.39 20.72 2.18
N GLU A 57 18.38 20.37 3.46
CA GLU A 57 19.59 20.25 4.29
C GLU A 57 20.56 19.20 3.73
N THR A 58 20.05 18.19 3.05
CA THR A 58 20.86 17.20 2.36
C THR A 58 20.25 16.85 1.01
N VAL A 59 21.09 16.81 -0.01
CA VAL A 59 20.72 16.40 -1.38
C VAL A 59 21.16 14.97 -1.71
N LYS A 60 21.71 14.27 -0.69
CA LYS A 60 22.11 12.85 -0.85
C LYS A 60 20.92 11.94 -0.59
N PHE A 61 20.52 11.21 -1.62
CA PHE A 61 19.49 10.18 -1.49
C PHE A 61 20.01 9.01 -0.65
N LYS A 62 19.14 8.49 0.24
CA LYS A 62 19.38 7.27 1.02
C LYS A 62 18.93 6.07 0.20
N ALA A 63 19.87 5.26 -0.29
CA ALA A 63 19.59 4.12 -1.15
C ALA A 63 18.60 3.13 -0.52
N ASP A 64 18.75 2.82 0.76
CA ASP A 64 17.88 1.85 1.44
C ASP A 64 16.44 2.35 1.59
N ALA A 65 16.23 3.65 1.84
CA ALA A 65 14.89 4.23 1.86
C ALA A 65 14.20 4.14 0.49
N ILE A 66 14.97 4.34 -0.60
CA ILE A 66 14.44 4.19 -1.96
C ILE A 66 14.13 2.72 -2.27
N LYS A 67 15.05 1.80 -1.94
CA LYS A 67 14.84 0.34 -2.12
C LYS A 67 13.58 -0.13 -1.39
N GLN A 68 13.39 0.28 -0.13
CA GLN A 68 12.21 -0.06 0.65
C GLN A 68 10.93 0.44 -0.03
N ARG A 69 10.91 1.70 -0.47
CA ARG A 69 9.76 2.26 -1.17
C ARG A 69 9.46 1.57 -2.50
N ILE A 70 10.49 1.21 -3.25
CA ILE A 70 10.36 0.45 -4.50
C ILE A 70 9.80 -0.95 -4.23
N LYS A 71 10.29 -1.63 -3.18
CA LYS A 71 9.81 -2.95 -2.75
C LYS A 71 8.30 -2.90 -2.44
N GLU A 72 7.85 -1.96 -1.63
CA GLU A 72 6.43 -1.72 -1.34
C GLU A 72 5.61 -1.46 -2.61
N THR A 73 6.13 -0.60 -3.49
CA THR A 73 5.47 -0.28 -4.76
C THR A 73 5.32 -1.51 -5.66
N ALA A 74 6.31 -2.40 -5.68
CA ALA A 74 6.25 -3.64 -6.46
C ALA A 74 5.17 -4.60 -5.90
N TYR A 75 5.03 -4.73 -4.59
CA TYR A 75 3.95 -5.52 -3.98
C TYR A 75 2.55 -4.94 -4.25
N LEU A 76 2.42 -3.62 -4.22
CA LEU A 76 1.17 -2.93 -4.50
C LEU A 76 0.77 -2.98 -5.98
N ASN A 77 1.72 -3.28 -6.86
CA ASN A 77 1.52 -3.33 -8.31
C ASN A 77 2.17 -4.61 -8.90
N PRO A 78 1.52 -5.78 -8.80
CA PRO A 78 2.12 -7.08 -9.14
C PRO A 78 2.65 -7.20 -10.58
N ASN A 79 2.08 -6.43 -11.50
CA ASN A 79 2.48 -6.44 -12.91
C ASN A 79 3.64 -5.47 -13.23
N LEU A 80 4.08 -4.69 -12.24
CA LEU A 80 5.14 -3.71 -12.43
C LEU A 80 6.50 -4.33 -12.15
N THR A 81 7.45 -4.07 -13.04
CA THR A 81 8.87 -4.39 -12.83
C THR A 81 9.64 -3.09 -12.65
N ILE A 82 10.36 -2.96 -11.56
CA ILE A 82 11.16 -1.77 -11.23
C ILE A 82 12.61 -2.20 -11.07
N THR A 83 13.52 -1.53 -11.79
CA THR A 83 14.95 -1.73 -11.62
C THR A 83 15.55 -0.54 -10.87
N PHE A 84 16.25 -0.80 -9.79
CA PHE A 84 17.00 0.19 -9.02
C PHE A 84 18.50 -0.02 -9.17
N GLN A 85 19.24 1.04 -9.39
CA GLN A 85 20.70 1.02 -9.39
C GLN A 85 21.27 2.23 -8.66
N ASN A 86 22.09 2.00 -7.66
CA ASN A 86 22.88 3.05 -6.99
C ASN A 86 24.26 3.17 -7.65
N LYS A 87 24.36 4.03 -8.66
CA LYS A 87 25.62 4.23 -9.39
C LYS A 87 26.71 4.96 -8.57
N ARG A 88 26.33 5.67 -7.51
CA ARG A 88 27.28 6.36 -6.65
C ARG A 88 28.21 5.39 -5.91
N ASP A 89 27.64 4.26 -5.46
CA ASP A 89 28.39 3.26 -4.70
C ASP A 89 28.83 2.07 -5.60
N GLY A 90 28.53 2.14 -6.92
CA GLY A 90 28.91 1.11 -7.88
C GLY A 90 28.09 -0.18 -7.79
N ASP A 91 26.90 -0.11 -7.21
CA ASP A 91 26.04 -1.27 -7.03
C ASP A 91 25.53 -1.83 -8.37
N GLU A 92 25.41 -3.15 -8.46
CA GLU A 92 24.71 -3.80 -9.55
C GLU A 92 23.20 -3.49 -9.52
N PRO A 93 22.53 -3.47 -10.69
CA PRO A 93 21.09 -3.25 -10.73
C PRO A 93 20.31 -4.33 -9.97
N ILE A 94 19.35 -3.91 -9.16
CA ILE A 94 18.42 -4.79 -8.44
C ILE A 94 17.05 -4.69 -9.10
N VAL A 95 16.45 -5.83 -9.45
CA VAL A 95 15.11 -5.90 -10.04
C VAL A 95 14.10 -6.25 -8.96
N PHE A 96 13.04 -5.44 -8.85
CA PHE A 96 11.88 -5.65 -8.00
C PHE A 96 10.69 -6.01 -8.89
N HIS A 97 10.16 -7.22 -8.70
CA HIS A 97 8.94 -7.71 -9.35
C HIS A 97 8.26 -8.67 -8.40
N GLN A 98 7.02 -8.37 -8.01
CA GLN A 98 6.31 -9.08 -6.95
C GLN A 98 4.94 -9.59 -7.45
N PRO A 99 4.91 -10.65 -8.27
CA PRO A 99 3.66 -11.16 -8.84
C PRO A 99 2.68 -11.70 -7.80
N GLY A 100 3.17 -12.05 -6.60
CA GLY A 100 2.33 -12.47 -5.47
C GLY A 100 1.57 -11.33 -4.80
N GLY A 101 1.83 -10.07 -5.15
CA GLY A 101 1.09 -8.90 -4.68
C GLY A 101 1.05 -8.76 -3.16
N LEU A 102 -0.09 -8.32 -2.63
CA LEU A 102 -0.26 -8.08 -1.19
C LEU A 102 -0.17 -9.36 -0.35
N ALA A 103 -0.53 -10.52 -0.90
CA ALA A 103 -0.38 -11.81 -0.20
C ALA A 103 1.10 -12.09 0.08
N ALA A 104 1.97 -11.94 -0.92
CA ALA A 104 3.41 -12.06 -0.72
C ALA A 104 3.98 -10.96 0.19
N PHE A 105 3.37 -9.77 0.19
CA PHE A 105 3.79 -8.69 1.08
C PHE A 105 3.51 -9.00 2.55
N VAL A 106 2.34 -9.52 2.89
CA VAL A 106 2.03 -9.89 4.28
C VAL A 106 2.92 -11.03 4.77
N GLU A 107 3.28 -11.98 3.90
CA GLU A 107 4.26 -13.02 4.21
C GLU A 107 5.67 -12.44 4.44
N ASP A 108 6.07 -11.45 3.64
CA ASP A 108 7.37 -10.77 3.78
C ASP A 108 7.50 -10.02 5.11
N ILE A 109 6.46 -9.26 5.52
CA ILE A 109 6.49 -8.52 6.79
C ILE A 109 6.37 -9.42 8.03
N SER A 110 5.88 -10.63 7.86
CA SER A 110 5.77 -11.65 8.93
C SER A 110 6.88 -12.71 8.86
N GLN A 111 7.92 -12.46 8.08
CA GLN A 111 9.05 -13.38 7.96
C GLN A 111 9.74 -13.60 9.32
N GLY A 112 9.90 -14.86 9.70
CA GLY A 112 10.49 -15.26 10.99
C GLY A 112 9.48 -15.39 12.13
N LEU A 113 8.20 -15.03 11.91
CA LEU A 113 7.11 -15.27 12.86
C LEU A 113 6.44 -16.63 12.58
N THR A 114 5.93 -17.28 13.62
CA THR A 114 5.15 -18.53 13.48
C THR A 114 3.72 -18.18 13.08
N HIS A 115 3.32 -18.53 11.85
CA HIS A 115 1.96 -18.32 11.36
C HIS A 115 0.99 -19.32 11.96
N THR A 116 -0.15 -18.85 12.45
CA THR A 116 -1.23 -19.68 13.02
C THR A 116 -2.46 -19.72 12.11
N SER A 117 -2.50 -18.91 11.05
CA SER A 117 -3.52 -18.97 10.02
C SER A 117 -2.90 -18.95 8.63
N PRO A 118 -3.63 -19.37 7.59
CA PRO A 118 -3.26 -19.05 6.22
C PRO A 118 -3.37 -17.54 5.96
N VAL A 119 -2.82 -17.10 4.82
CA VAL A 119 -3.08 -15.74 4.32
C VAL A 119 -4.54 -15.61 3.92
N VAL A 120 -5.23 -14.65 4.51
CA VAL A 120 -6.60 -14.27 4.15
C VAL A 120 -6.52 -13.05 3.25
N ALA A 121 -7.09 -13.14 2.06
CA ALA A 121 -7.13 -12.05 1.09
C ALA A 121 -8.57 -11.76 0.68
N ILE A 122 -8.99 -10.52 0.83
CA ILE A 122 -10.29 -10.04 0.41
C ILE A 122 -10.15 -8.76 -0.42
N SER A 123 -11.06 -8.56 -1.34
CA SER A 123 -11.12 -7.34 -2.14
C SER A 123 -12.56 -6.96 -2.45
N GLY A 124 -12.80 -5.69 -2.70
CA GLY A 124 -14.11 -5.20 -3.08
C GLY A 124 -14.10 -3.73 -3.46
N GLU A 125 -15.23 -3.26 -3.94
CA GLU A 125 -15.45 -1.86 -4.30
C GLU A 125 -16.83 -1.42 -3.81
N LYS A 126 -16.90 -0.28 -3.14
CA LYS A 126 -18.14 0.37 -2.67
C LYS A 126 -18.06 1.87 -2.93
N ASP A 127 -19.08 2.41 -3.56
CA ASP A 127 -19.20 3.85 -3.84
C ASP A 127 -17.96 4.45 -4.55
N GLY A 128 -17.33 3.69 -5.47
CA GLY A 128 -16.13 4.09 -6.20
C GLY A 128 -14.84 4.00 -5.39
N ILE A 129 -14.87 3.42 -4.18
CA ILE A 129 -13.72 3.17 -3.32
C ILE A 129 -13.38 1.69 -3.39
N ALA A 130 -12.21 1.35 -3.92
CA ALA A 130 -11.72 -0.02 -3.94
C ALA A 130 -10.84 -0.29 -2.71
N ALA A 131 -10.96 -1.47 -2.13
CA ALA A 131 -10.10 -1.93 -1.04
C ALA A 131 -9.62 -3.35 -1.31
N ASP A 132 -8.30 -3.53 -1.15
CA ASP A 132 -7.61 -4.82 -1.11
C ASP A 132 -7.03 -4.99 0.29
N ILE A 133 -7.42 -6.04 0.98
CA ILE A 133 -7.05 -6.30 2.37
C ILE A 133 -6.49 -7.71 2.45
N VAL A 134 -5.31 -7.84 3.02
CA VAL A 134 -4.70 -9.13 3.30
C VAL A 134 -4.23 -9.18 4.74
N PHE A 135 -4.40 -10.33 5.39
CA PHE A 135 -3.87 -10.54 6.73
C PHE A 135 -3.56 -12.02 7.00
N LEU A 136 -2.76 -12.26 8.00
CA LEU A 136 -2.56 -13.55 8.64
C LEU A 136 -2.38 -13.35 10.15
N MET A 137 -2.51 -14.45 10.91
CA MET A 137 -2.32 -14.45 12.36
C MET A 137 -1.01 -15.15 12.71
N THR A 138 -0.33 -14.63 13.73
CA THR A 138 0.94 -15.18 14.26
C THR A 138 0.84 -15.48 15.76
N GLU A 139 1.78 -16.26 16.29
CA GLU A 139 1.83 -16.58 17.72
C GLU A 139 2.29 -15.40 18.60
N ASP A 140 3.03 -14.45 18.04
CA ASP A 140 3.78 -13.45 18.81
C ASP A 140 2.94 -12.36 19.50
N GLY A 141 1.65 -12.33 19.26
CA GLY A 141 0.73 -11.40 19.94
C GLY A 141 0.83 -9.93 19.51
N GLU A 142 1.84 -9.52 18.76
CA GLU A 142 1.97 -8.14 18.27
C GLU A 142 1.12 -7.88 17.02
N GLU A 143 0.35 -6.80 17.07
CA GLU A 143 -0.42 -6.31 15.92
C GLU A 143 0.45 -5.42 15.04
N ASN A 144 0.53 -5.74 13.74
CA ASN A 144 1.18 -4.90 12.75
C ASN A 144 0.24 -4.70 11.54
N ILE A 145 -0.34 -3.53 11.42
CA ILE A 145 -1.27 -3.18 10.34
C ILE A 145 -0.74 -2.00 9.56
N ILE A 146 -0.44 -2.21 8.28
CA ILE A 146 0.09 -1.20 7.38
C ILE A 146 -1.01 -0.72 6.43
N GLY A 147 -1.28 0.59 6.42
CA GLY A 147 -2.25 1.21 5.54
C GLY A 147 -1.62 1.89 4.33
N PHE A 148 -2.28 1.75 3.18
CA PHE A 148 -1.93 2.44 1.93
C PHE A 148 -3.16 3.11 1.32
N THR A 149 -2.95 4.29 0.75
CA THR A 149 -3.97 5.02 -0.03
C THR A 149 -3.36 5.42 -1.37
N ASN A 150 -3.94 4.96 -2.49
CA ASN A 150 -3.41 5.22 -3.84
C ASN A 150 -1.89 4.93 -3.93
N ASN A 151 -1.46 3.80 -3.40
CA ASN A 151 -0.07 3.35 -3.32
C ASN A 151 0.86 4.21 -2.42
N ILE A 152 0.30 5.11 -1.62
CA ILE A 152 1.04 5.91 -0.65
C ILE A 152 0.91 5.28 0.72
N THR A 153 2.03 5.02 1.39
CA THR A 153 2.05 4.50 2.77
C THR A 153 1.49 5.53 3.73
N ASN A 154 0.58 5.10 4.60
CA ASN A 154 0.02 5.92 5.67
C ASN A 154 0.50 5.39 7.03
N PRO A 155 1.68 5.77 7.51
CA PRO A 155 2.27 5.23 8.75
C PRO A 155 1.45 5.56 10.00
N GLU A 156 0.66 6.63 9.97
CA GLU A 156 -0.26 6.98 11.05
C GLU A 156 -1.68 6.38 10.83
N GLY A 157 -1.82 5.51 9.81
CA GLY A 157 -3.08 4.87 9.48
C GLY A 157 -4.10 5.82 8.88
N GLY A 158 -5.31 5.81 9.41
CA GLY A 158 -6.42 6.63 8.95
C GLY A 158 -7.74 5.85 8.92
N THR A 159 -8.73 6.40 8.24
CA THR A 159 -10.10 5.88 8.20
C THR A 159 -10.22 4.47 7.61
N HIS A 160 -9.32 4.07 6.69
CA HIS A 160 -9.26 2.71 6.17
C HIS A 160 -8.81 1.70 7.22
N VAL A 161 -7.78 2.04 8.01
CA VAL A 161 -7.28 1.16 9.09
C VAL A 161 -8.29 1.08 10.23
N THR A 162 -8.83 2.22 10.68
CA THR A 162 -9.83 2.24 11.75
C THR A 162 -11.14 1.58 11.34
N GLY A 163 -11.58 1.74 10.08
CA GLY A 163 -12.72 1.06 9.49
C GLY A 163 -12.54 -0.46 9.51
N PHE A 164 -11.39 -0.95 9.04
CA PHE A 164 -11.06 -2.38 9.11
C PHE A 164 -11.08 -2.92 10.54
N LYS A 165 -10.36 -2.27 11.46
CA LYS A 165 -10.29 -2.69 12.87
C LYS A 165 -11.67 -2.80 13.51
N SER A 166 -12.53 -1.83 13.28
CA SER A 166 -13.90 -1.80 13.79
C SER A 166 -14.78 -2.89 13.17
N ALA A 167 -14.74 -3.01 11.85
CA ALA A 167 -15.53 -4.00 11.11
C ALA A 167 -15.14 -5.43 11.49
N PHE A 168 -13.84 -5.71 11.55
CA PHE A 168 -13.30 -7.01 11.93
C PHE A 168 -13.73 -7.39 13.36
N ALA A 169 -13.56 -6.49 14.32
CA ALA A 169 -13.97 -6.74 15.70
C ALA A 169 -15.47 -7.01 15.85
N LYS A 170 -16.31 -6.25 15.15
CA LYS A 170 -17.78 -6.45 15.14
C LYS A 170 -18.13 -7.82 14.56
N LEU A 171 -17.50 -8.19 13.42
CA LEU A 171 -17.77 -9.44 12.75
C LEU A 171 -17.38 -10.65 13.61
N ILE A 172 -16.19 -10.65 14.19
CA ILE A 172 -15.71 -11.73 15.04
C ILE A 172 -16.59 -11.89 16.30
N ASN A 173 -16.96 -10.78 16.96
CA ASN A 173 -17.88 -10.83 18.10
C ASN A 173 -19.25 -11.38 17.73
N ASN A 174 -19.76 -11.03 16.54
CA ASN A 174 -21.03 -11.58 16.05
C ASN A 174 -20.95 -13.10 15.87
N TYR A 175 -19.91 -13.60 15.24
CA TYR A 175 -19.68 -15.05 15.08
C TYR A 175 -19.48 -15.75 16.42
N ALA A 176 -18.67 -15.19 17.31
CA ALA A 176 -18.43 -15.77 18.65
C ALA A 176 -19.71 -15.92 19.45
N ARG A 177 -20.67 -15.01 19.29
CA ARG A 177 -21.95 -15.01 20.01
C ARG A 177 -23.01 -15.88 19.35
N ASN A 178 -23.24 -15.68 18.05
CA ASN A 178 -24.41 -16.21 17.37
C ASN A 178 -24.17 -17.56 16.68
N GLU A 179 -22.95 -17.83 16.23
CA GLU A 179 -22.63 -19.03 15.46
C GLU A 179 -21.81 -20.05 16.26
N LEU A 180 -20.78 -19.57 16.96
CA LEU A 180 -19.90 -20.44 17.74
C LEU A 180 -20.42 -20.71 19.15
N GLY A 181 -21.24 -19.82 19.71
CA GLY A 181 -21.74 -19.92 21.09
C GLY A 181 -20.65 -19.76 22.16
N THR A 182 -19.46 -19.29 21.77
CA THR A 182 -18.34 -19.04 22.69
C THR A 182 -18.67 -17.92 23.68
N LEU A 183 -19.37 -16.89 23.20
CA LEU A 183 -19.93 -15.83 24.04
C LEU A 183 -21.42 -16.08 24.27
N LYS A 184 -21.87 -15.96 25.52
CA LYS A 184 -23.28 -15.99 25.89
C LYS A 184 -23.89 -14.59 25.71
N GLU A 185 -25.22 -14.51 25.70
CA GLU A 185 -25.96 -13.24 25.52
C GLU A 185 -25.55 -12.15 26.51
N LYS A 186 -25.21 -12.53 27.75
CA LYS A 186 -24.82 -11.60 28.83
C LYS A 186 -23.33 -11.31 28.89
N ASP A 187 -22.50 -12.01 28.15
CA ASP A 187 -21.05 -11.82 28.18
C ASP A 187 -20.66 -10.52 27.49
N SER A 188 -19.62 -9.85 27.98
CA SER A 188 -19.02 -8.74 27.31
C SER A 188 -18.44 -9.14 25.96
N ASN A 189 -18.36 -8.23 25.01
CA ASN A 189 -17.66 -8.47 23.77
C ASN A 189 -16.15 -8.66 24.01
N LEU A 190 -15.53 -9.49 23.19
CA LEU A 190 -14.07 -9.56 23.10
C LEU A 190 -13.53 -8.19 22.67
N THR A 191 -12.41 -7.78 23.23
CA THR A 191 -11.81 -6.50 22.86
C THR A 191 -11.21 -6.59 21.45
N GLY A 192 -11.15 -5.46 20.77
CA GLY A 192 -10.53 -5.42 19.46
C GLY A 192 -9.03 -5.77 19.51
N ALA A 193 -8.35 -5.50 20.62
CA ALA A 193 -6.96 -5.85 20.84
C ALA A 193 -6.77 -7.38 20.92
N ASP A 194 -7.61 -8.05 21.72
CA ASP A 194 -7.55 -9.52 21.86
C ASP A 194 -7.82 -10.22 20.51
N ILE A 195 -8.86 -9.75 19.77
CA ILE A 195 -9.22 -10.30 18.47
C ILE A 195 -8.08 -10.15 17.44
N ARG A 196 -7.32 -9.05 17.49
CA ARG A 196 -6.24 -8.78 16.55
C ARG A 196 -4.84 -9.10 17.09
N SER A 197 -4.76 -9.76 18.24
CA SER A 197 -3.48 -10.22 18.80
C SER A 197 -2.75 -11.12 17.79
N GLY A 198 -1.53 -10.75 17.44
CA GLY A 198 -0.72 -11.44 16.44
C GLY A 198 -1.11 -11.19 14.97
N MET A 199 -2.01 -10.24 14.69
CA MET A 199 -2.40 -9.94 13.31
C MET A 199 -1.30 -9.19 12.57
N GLN A 200 -0.91 -9.71 11.41
CA GLN A 200 -0.11 -9.01 10.42
C GLN A 200 -1.03 -8.69 9.24
N ALA A 201 -1.20 -7.42 8.89
CA ALA A 201 -2.18 -7.02 7.87
C ALA A 201 -1.71 -5.88 7.00
N ILE A 202 -2.19 -5.87 5.76
CA ILE A 202 -2.01 -4.77 4.81
C ILE A 202 -3.39 -4.36 4.29
N ILE A 203 -3.67 -3.08 4.36
CA ILE A 203 -4.92 -2.48 3.93
C ILE A 203 -4.59 -1.45 2.85
N SER A 204 -4.94 -1.74 1.60
CA SER A 204 -4.72 -0.86 0.46
C SER A 204 -6.05 -0.37 -0.06
N VAL A 205 -6.26 0.94 -0.06
CA VAL A 205 -7.45 1.56 -0.64
C VAL A 205 -7.10 2.43 -1.83
N LYS A 206 -8.01 2.47 -2.81
CA LYS A 206 -7.96 3.39 -3.94
C LYS A 206 -9.18 4.30 -3.85
N HIS A 207 -8.92 5.59 -3.80
CA HIS A 207 -9.93 6.62 -3.68
C HIS A 207 -9.73 7.68 -4.76
N PRO A 208 -10.80 8.13 -5.46
CA PRO A 208 -10.66 9.11 -6.55
C PRO A 208 -10.18 10.48 -6.08
N ASP A 209 -10.51 10.86 -4.84
CA ASP A 209 -10.14 12.15 -4.24
C ASP A 209 -9.72 11.97 -2.76
N PRO A 210 -8.53 11.40 -2.50
CA PRO A 210 -8.09 11.12 -1.14
C PRO A 210 -7.72 12.40 -0.39
N GLN A 211 -8.20 12.50 0.86
CA GLN A 211 -7.89 13.61 1.78
C GLN A 211 -7.04 13.10 2.94
N PHE A 212 -6.05 13.88 3.31
CA PHE A 212 -5.08 13.52 4.34
C PHE A 212 -4.97 14.61 5.41
N GLU A 213 -4.55 14.21 6.61
CA GLU A 213 -4.23 15.15 7.70
C GLU A 213 -2.89 15.86 7.49
N GLY A 214 -2.62 16.38 6.30
CA GLY A 214 -1.42 17.14 5.98
C GLY A 214 -0.71 16.71 4.72
N GLN A 215 0.25 17.53 4.29
CA GLN A 215 0.94 17.36 3.02
C GLN A 215 1.83 16.11 2.94
N THR A 216 2.28 15.59 4.07
CA THR A 216 3.07 14.35 4.14
C THR A 216 2.26 13.08 3.89
N LYS A 217 0.91 13.20 3.86
CA LYS A 217 -0.04 12.11 3.58
C LYS A 217 0.10 10.90 4.52
N THR A 218 0.53 11.15 5.75
CA THR A 218 0.77 10.10 6.74
C THR A 218 -0.50 9.46 7.28
N LYS A 219 -1.64 10.17 7.21
CA LYS A 219 -2.92 9.71 7.73
C LYS A 219 -4.08 10.06 6.81
N LEU A 220 -4.86 9.06 6.41
CA LEU A 220 -6.07 9.25 5.59
C LEU A 220 -7.23 9.74 6.45
N SER A 221 -7.95 10.77 5.99
CA SER A 221 -9.03 11.42 6.74
C SER A 221 -10.44 11.26 6.14
N ASN A 222 -10.59 10.72 4.94
CA ASN A 222 -11.88 10.51 4.29
C ASN A 222 -12.84 9.66 5.14
N THR A 223 -13.99 10.19 5.52
CA THR A 223 -15.00 9.47 6.34
C THR A 223 -15.75 8.38 5.57
N ASP A 224 -15.97 8.56 4.27
CA ASP A 224 -16.60 7.59 3.38
C ASP A 224 -15.79 6.30 3.23
N VAL A 225 -14.46 6.38 3.32
CA VAL A 225 -13.58 5.21 3.28
C VAL A 225 -13.85 4.26 4.45
N SER A 226 -14.10 4.78 5.65
CA SER A 226 -14.39 3.94 6.82
C SER A 226 -15.64 3.07 6.58
N LYS A 227 -16.69 3.65 5.99
CA LYS A 227 -17.92 2.93 5.65
C LYS A 227 -17.69 1.90 4.54
N ALA A 228 -17.02 2.31 3.46
CA ALA A 228 -16.73 1.40 2.33
C ALA A 228 -15.93 0.18 2.79
N VAL A 229 -14.91 0.38 3.63
CA VAL A 229 -14.11 -0.71 4.20
C VAL A 229 -14.95 -1.58 5.14
N ASP A 230 -15.81 -1.00 6.02
CA ASP A 230 -16.72 -1.78 6.89
C ASP A 230 -17.62 -2.70 6.06
N ASP A 231 -18.23 -2.20 5.01
CA ASP A 231 -19.12 -2.97 4.12
C ASP A 231 -18.37 -4.07 3.39
N ILE A 232 -17.19 -3.79 2.83
CA ILE A 232 -16.35 -4.77 2.12
C ILE A 232 -15.88 -5.87 3.07
N VAL A 233 -15.37 -5.52 4.24
CA VAL A 233 -14.90 -6.48 5.25
C VAL A 233 -16.04 -7.40 5.67
N LYS A 234 -17.18 -6.86 6.01
CA LYS A 234 -18.34 -7.64 6.43
C LYS A 234 -18.80 -8.60 5.34
N GLU A 235 -18.94 -8.13 4.11
CA GLU A 235 -19.40 -8.92 2.99
C GLU A 235 -18.41 -10.04 2.63
N GLN A 236 -17.14 -9.68 2.43
CA GLN A 236 -16.12 -10.60 1.93
C GLN A 236 -15.63 -11.59 3.01
N LEU A 237 -15.45 -11.14 4.26
CA LEU A 237 -15.06 -12.04 5.34
C LEU A 237 -16.18 -12.97 5.78
N THR A 238 -17.45 -12.58 5.67
CA THR A 238 -18.56 -13.50 5.90
C THR A 238 -18.45 -14.69 4.92
N VAL A 239 -18.31 -14.40 3.63
CA VAL A 239 -18.15 -15.44 2.60
C VAL A 239 -16.89 -16.29 2.84
N TYR A 240 -15.81 -15.66 3.27
CA TYR A 240 -14.56 -16.37 3.56
C TYR A 240 -14.70 -17.32 4.76
N PHE A 241 -15.22 -16.85 5.89
CA PHE A 241 -15.36 -17.61 7.12
C PHE A 241 -16.40 -18.74 7.02
N ASP A 242 -17.46 -18.53 6.23
CA ASP A 242 -18.43 -19.61 5.95
C ASP A 242 -17.79 -20.79 5.23
N ARG A 243 -16.71 -20.55 4.47
CA ARG A 243 -15.94 -21.60 3.77
C ARG A 243 -14.72 -22.07 4.54
N ASN A 244 -14.26 -21.32 5.51
CA ASN A 244 -13.03 -21.55 6.29
C ASN A 244 -13.32 -21.40 7.77
N TYR A 245 -14.27 -22.19 8.25
CA TYR A 245 -14.77 -22.14 9.62
C TYR A 245 -13.67 -22.37 10.67
N ASP A 246 -12.68 -23.23 10.35
CA ASP A 246 -11.56 -23.51 11.24
C ASP A 246 -10.70 -22.26 11.51
N VAL A 247 -10.48 -21.42 10.50
CA VAL A 247 -9.74 -20.15 10.64
C VAL A 247 -10.50 -19.20 11.57
N LEU A 248 -11.82 -19.08 11.39
CA LEU A 248 -12.67 -18.28 12.28
C LEU A 248 -12.59 -18.77 13.72
N LYS A 249 -12.73 -20.10 13.91
CA LYS A 249 -12.70 -20.72 15.22
C LYS A 249 -11.37 -20.45 15.93
N ASP A 250 -10.24 -20.61 15.23
CA ASP A 250 -8.92 -20.33 15.79
C ASP A 250 -8.77 -18.88 16.24
N ILE A 251 -9.26 -17.91 15.46
CA ILE A 251 -9.23 -16.48 15.81
C ILE A 251 -10.03 -16.24 17.10
N VAL A 252 -11.23 -16.83 17.21
CA VAL A 252 -12.09 -16.66 18.39
C VAL A 252 -11.49 -17.35 19.61
N ASP A 253 -11.02 -18.59 19.48
CA ASP A 253 -10.43 -19.36 20.58
C ASP A 253 -9.19 -18.64 21.17
N ARG A 254 -8.38 -18.03 20.33
CA ARG A 254 -7.21 -17.24 20.75
C ARG A 254 -7.59 -15.92 21.42
N ALA A 255 -8.66 -15.28 20.96
CA ALA A 255 -9.13 -14.03 21.55
C ALA A 255 -9.79 -14.22 22.94
N VAL A 256 -10.15 -15.46 23.28
CA VAL A 256 -10.75 -15.84 24.58
C VAL A 256 -9.69 -16.35 25.56
N ALA A 257 -8.55 -16.87 25.08
CA ALA A 257 -7.48 -17.45 25.90
C ALA A 257 -6.70 -16.38 26.68
#